data_a73bffc1676df0d8f1aefe9d9e338439
#
_entry.id   a73bffc1676df0d8f1aefe9d9e338439
#
_cell.length_a   1.000
_cell.length_b   1.000
_cell.length_c   1.000
_cell.angle_alpha   90.00
_cell.angle_beta   90.00
_cell.angle_gamma   90.00
#
_symmetry.space_group_name_H-M   'P 1'
#
loop_
_entity.id
_entity.type
_entity.pdbx_description
1 polymer ?
#
loop_
_entity_poly.entity_id
_entity_poly.type
_entity_poly.pdbx_seq_one_letter_code
_entity_poly.pdbx_strand_id
1 'polypeptide(L)'
;KLTQVLYHRYKAGKKGIIMLACELIDNNGKELLKCVNQYIDQWGLDDGFRKYVNEDCTFCGSLVDRIVPGRIRDPKEVAELEQKHGYADPLLDVGEVFGVWVIEGDTKLNDVLPFRKAGLESRVFVTPDMSPYKKRKVRILNGAHTGFVLGAYLAGFDIVRDCMHNDTVRGFMNKMLHEEIIPTLPLDKK
;
A
#
# COMPACT_ATOMS: atom_id res chain seq x y z
N LYS A 1 20.73 5.81 -2.91
CA LYS A 1 20.83 5.96 -1.43
C LYS A 1 20.66 4.62 -0.71
N LEU A 2 19.58 3.84 -0.92
CA LEU A 2 19.39 2.57 -0.23
C LEU A 2 20.57 1.61 -0.43
N THR A 3 21.01 1.40 -1.68
CA THR A 3 22.17 0.55 -2.00
C THR A 3 23.42 0.97 -1.25
N GLN A 4 23.68 2.27 -1.10
CA GLN A 4 24.79 2.79 -0.30
C GLN A 4 24.67 2.43 1.18
N VAL A 5 23.47 2.60 1.77
CA VAL A 5 23.21 2.22 3.17
C VAL A 5 23.45 0.73 3.38
N LEU A 6 22.94 -0.11 2.47
CA LEU A 6 23.15 -1.56 2.54
C LEU A 6 24.64 -1.93 2.40
N TYR A 7 25.35 -1.26 1.50
CA TYR A 7 26.79 -1.48 1.33
C TYR A 7 27.60 -1.09 2.57
N HIS A 8 27.30 0.04 3.19
CA HIS A 8 27.94 0.43 4.46
C HIS A 8 27.62 -0.57 5.59
N ARG A 9 26.39 -1.08 5.66
CA ARG A 9 26.01 -2.13 6.63
C ARG A 9 26.80 -3.41 6.42
N TYR A 10 26.92 -3.87 5.16
CA TYR A 10 27.71 -5.02 4.78
C TYR A 10 29.18 -4.86 5.18
N LYS A 11 29.80 -3.74 4.80
CA LYS A 11 31.22 -3.45 5.17
C LYS A 11 31.43 -3.36 6.68
N ALA A 12 30.43 -2.98 7.44
CA ALA A 12 30.46 -2.94 8.89
C ALA A 12 30.14 -4.31 9.55
N GLY A 13 30.02 -5.39 8.79
CA GLY A 13 29.68 -6.74 9.27
C GLY A 13 28.33 -6.85 9.96
N LYS A 14 27.38 -5.95 9.61
CA LYS A 14 26.04 -5.95 10.20
C LYS A 14 25.15 -7.00 9.51
N LYS A 15 24.26 -7.64 10.29
CA LYS A 15 23.26 -8.54 9.76
C LYS A 15 22.37 -7.86 8.72
N GLY A 16 21.80 -8.64 7.80
CA GLY A 16 20.78 -8.21 6.88
C GLY A 16 19.59 -7.55 7.56
N ILE A 17 18.82 -6.79 6.80
CA ILE A 17 17.63 -6.09 7.30
C ILE A 17 16.41 -6.45 6.48
N ILE A 18 15.24 -6.25 7.06
CA ILE A 18 13.95 -6.41 6.41
C ILE A 18 13.52 -5.05 5.85
N MET A 19 13.24 -5.01 4.56
CA MET A 19 12.71 -3.82 3.89
C MET A 19 11.25 -4.05 3.52
N LEU A 20 10.40 -3.13 3.93
CA LEU A 20 8.98 -3.11 3.63
C LEU A 20 8.77 -2.06 2.53
N ALA A 21 8.70 -2.51 1.27
CA ALA A 21 8.46 -1.61 0.15
C ALA A 21 7.00 -1.14 0.16
N CYS A 22 6.78 0.19 0.17
CA CYS A 22 5.44 0.80 0.22
C CYS A 22 5.12 1.65 -1.01
N GLU A 23 5.96 1.62 -2.05
CA GLU A 23 5.71 2.31 -3.30
C GLU A 23 4.47 1.76 -4.02
N LEU A 24 3.71 2.65 -4.63
CA LEU A 24 2.49 2.29 -5.35
C LEU A 24 2.81 1.77 -6.77
N ILE A 25 3.59 0.68 -6.81
CA ILE A 25 3.94 -0.04 -8.03
C ILE A 25 3.73 -1.54 -7.86
N ASP A 26 3.55 -2.24 -8.96
CA ASP A 26 3.40 -3.68 -8.97
C ASP A 26 4.68 -4.37 -8.49
N ASN A 27 4.52 -5.37 -7.59
CA ASN A 27 5.62 -6.15 -7.03
C ASN A 27 6.73 -5.28 -6.42
N ASN A 28 6.36 -4.23 -5.71
CA ASN A 28 7.26 -3.19 -5.19
C ASN A 28 8.49 -3.74 -4.47
N GLY A 29 8.38 -4.79 -3.66
CA GLY A 29 9.53 -5.43 -3.00
C GLY A 29 10.51 -6.05 -3.99
N LYS A 30 10.00 -6.76 -5.01
CA LYS A 30 10.82 -7.39 -6.06
C LYS A 30 11.49 -6.34 -6.95
N GLU A 31 10.76 -5.29 -7.31
CA GLU A 31 11.31 -4.18 -8.10
C GLU A 31 12.37 -3.39 -7.31
N LEU A 32 12.17 -3.21 -6.00
CA LEU A 32 13.18 -2.59 -5.14
C LEU A 32 14.47 -3.41 -5.10
N LEU A 33 14.37 -4.74 -4.92
CA LEU A 33 15.53 -5.65 -4.97
C LEU A 33 16.23 -5.59 -6.32
N LYS A 34 15.47 -5.60 -7.42
CA LYS A 34 16.00 -5.47 -8.77
C LYS A 34 16.77 -4.16 -8.96
N CYS A 35 16.22 -3.02 -8.49
CA CYS A 35 16.92 -1.75 -8.54
C CYS A 35 18.23 -1.77 -7.74
N VAL A 36 18.24 -2.38 -6.55
CA VAL A 36 19.48 -2.51 -5.75
C VAL A 36 20.52 -3.34 -6.51
N ASN A 37 20.14 -4.47 -7.13
CA ASN A 37 21.04 -5.29 -7.92
C ASN A 37 21.59 -4.55 -9.15
N GLN A 38 20.78 -3.74 -9.84
CA GLN A 38 21.23 -2.89 -10.94
C GLN A 38 22.31 -1.91 -10.49
N TYR A 39 22.18 -1.31 -9.30
CA TYR A 39 23.23 -0.44 -8.75
C TYR A 39 24.49 -1.21 -8.33
N ILE A 40 24.37 -2.48 -7.88
CA ILE A 40 25.52 -3.33 -7.61
C ILE A 40 26.33 -3.51 -8.91
N ASP A 41 25.65 -3.81 -10.02
CA ASP A 41 26.28 -3.96 -11.34
C ASP A 41 26.91 -2.63 -11.81
N GLN A 42 26.13 -1.54 -11.76
CA GLN A 42 26.54 -0.24 -12.25
C GLN A 42 27.77 0.30 -11.50
N TRP A 43 27.88 0.03 -10.21
CA TRP A 43 28.98 0.52 -9.39
C TRP A 43 30.11 -0.50 -9.23
N GLY A 44 30.01 -1.67 -9.85
CA GLY A 44 31.04 -2.72 -9.78
C GLY A 44 31.30 -3.19 -8.35
N LEU A 45 30.24 -3.34 -7.54
CA LEU A 45 30.37 -3.76 -6.14
C LEU A 45 30.62 -5.28 -6.08
N ASP A 46 31.25 -5.73 -5.00
CA ASP A 46 31.74 -7.11 -4.85
C ASP A 46 30.61 -8.16 -4.71
N ASP A 47 30.91 -9.41 -5.09
CA ASP A 47 29.97 -10.54 -5.05
C ASP A 47 29.52 -10.87 -3.62
N GLY A 48 30.35 -10.60 -2.61
CA GLY A 48 29.98 -10.77 -1.20
C GLY A 48 28.83 -9.84 -0.82
N PHE A 49 28.87 -8.61 -1.31
CA PHE A 49 27.74 -7.68 -1.11
C PHE A 49 26.50 -8.12 -1.86
N ARG A 50 26.64 -8.61 -3.08
CA ARG A 50 25.51 -9.19 -3.84
C ARG A 50 24.86 -10.33 -3.07
N LYS A 51 25.66 -11.23 -2.53
CA LYS A 51 25.19 -12.33 -1.69
C LYS A 51 24.46 -11.80 -0.45
N TYR A 52 25.03 -10.84 0.27
CA TYR A 52 24.41 -10.20 1.43
C TYR A 52 23.03 -9.61 1.10
N VAL A 53 22.90 -8.90 -0.03
CA VAL A 53 21.62 -8.32 -0.46
C VAL A 53 20.57 -9.37 -0.76
N ASN A 54 20.95 -10.45 -1.44
CA ASN A 54 19.99 -11.44 -1.94
C ASN A 54 19.70 -12.59 -0.96
N GLU A 55 20.58 -12.87 0.00
CA GLU A 55 20.44 -13.98 0.94
C GLU A 55 20.21 -13.52 2.38
N ASP A 56 20.88 -12.44 2.84
CA ASP A 56 20.79 -12.00 4.23
C ASP A 56 19.73 -10.91 4.42
N CYS A 57 19.43 -10.10 3.38
CA CYS A 57 18.37 -9.09 3.43
C CYS A 57 17.05 -9.67 2.93
N THR A 58 15.95 -9.14 3.46
CA THR A 58 14.59 -9.52 3.03
C THR A 58 13.89 -8.32 2.40
N PHE A 59 13.36 -8.48 1.18
CA PHE A 59 12.59 -7.47 0.47
C PHE A 59 11.13 -7.90 0.41
N CYS A 60 10.33 -7.36 1.30
CA CYS A 60 8.90 -7.62 1.36
C CYS A 60 8.14 -6.73 0.40
N GLY A 61 7.26 -7.32 -0.41
CA GLY A 61 6.24 -6.58 -1.11
C GLY A 61 5.15 -6.11 -0.16
N SER A 62 4.43 -5.06 -0.52
CA SER A 62 3.26 -4.67 0.24
C SER A 62 2.16 -4.05 -0.62
N LEU A 63 0.94 -4.22 -0.16
CA LEU A 63 -0.27 -3.57 -0.68
C LEU A 63 -0.81 -2.69 0.43
N VAL A 64 -0.82 -1.39 0.20
CA VAL A 64 -1.42 -0.41 1.09
C VAL A 64 -2.72 0.09 0.47
N ASP A 65 -3.78 0.09 1.27
CA ASP A 65 -5.08 0.63 0.86
C ASP A 65 -5.60 1.58 1.95
N ARG A 66 -5.31 2.85 1.78
CA ARG A 66 -5.78 3.97 2.59
C ARG A 66 -5.68 5.25 1.80
N ILE A 67 -6.73 6.05 1.80
CA ILE A 67 -6.72 7.38 1.18
C ILE A 67 -6.14 8.39 2.18
N VAL A 68 -5.10 9.10 1.74
CA VAL A 68 -4.47 10.21 2.45
C VAL A 68 -4.44 11.40 1.49
N PRO A 69 -5.46 12.28 1.53
CA PRO A 69 -5.63 13.34 0.54
C PRO A 69 -4.67 14.53 0.72
N GLY A 70 -3.88 14.54 1.75
CA GLY A 70 -2.94 15.60 2.05
C GLY A 70 -3.39 16.49 3.20
N ARG A 71 -2.71 17.61 3.35
CA ARG A 71 -2.90 18.55 4.46
C ARG A 71 -4.32 19.15 4.46
N ILE A 72 -4.87 19.40 5.65
CA ILE A 72 -6.10 20.17 5.87
C ILE A 72 -5.95 21.53 5.18
N ARG A 73 -6.93 21.88 4.36
CA ARG A 73 -6.90 23.12 3.56
C ARG A 73 -7.49 24.32 4.30
N ASP A 74 -8.36 24.08 5.29
CA ASP A 74 -8.95 25.15 6.08
C ASP A 74 -7.99 25.64 7.18
N PRO A 75 -7.50 26.89 7.12
CA PRO A 75 -6.58 27.43 8.11
C PRO A 75 -7.17 27.50 9.53
N LYS A 76 -8.50 27.62 9.66
CA LYS A 76 -9.17 27.66 10.96
C LYS A 76 -9.11 26.30 11.63
N GLU A 77 -9.41 25.24 10.89
CA GLU A 77 -9.32 23.86 11.39
C GLU A 77 -7.89 23.52 11.80
N VAL A 78 -6.90 23.95 11.03
CA VAL A 78 -5.48 23.78 11.38
C VAL A 78 -5.16 24.49 12.69
N ALA A 79 -5.57 25.75 12.85
CA ALA A 79 -5.31 26.54 14.07
C ALA A 79 -5.97 25.93 15.30
N GLU A 80 -7.19 25.42 15.18
CA GLU A 80 -7.90 24.72 16.26
C GLU A 80 -7.16 23.44 16.69
N LEU A 81 -6.66 22.67 15.73
CA LEU A 81 -5.88 21.46 16.02
C LEU A 81 -4.52 21.79 16.67
N GLU A 82 -3.82 22.80 16.17
CA GLU A 82 -2.56 23.27 16.77
C GLU A 82 -2.76 23.76 18.20
N GLN A 83 -3.82 24.53 18.44
CA GLN A 83 -4.20 24.95 19.79
C GLN A 83 -4.51 23.76 20.71
N LYS A 84 -5.29 22.80 20.23
CA LYS A 84 -5.66 21.58 20.97
C LYS A 84 -4.44 20.72 21.32
N HIS A 85 -3.46 20.62 20.43
CA HIS A 85 -2.27 19.80 20.62
C HIS A 85 -1.13 20.54 21.31
N GLY A 86 -1.16 21.87 21.32
CA GLY A 86 -0.14 22.73 21.94
C GLY A 86 1.14 22.88 21.12
N TYR A 87 1.13 22.53 19.85
CA TYR A 87 2.25 22.69 18.92
C TYR A 87 1.76 22.85 17.47
N ALA A 88 2.59 23.53 16.65
CA ALA A 88 2.37 23.59 15.20
C ALA A 88 2.99 22.38 14.51
N ASP A 89 2.24 21.72 13.64
CA ASP A 89 2.68 20.57 12.87
C ASP A 89 2.61 20.85 11.36
N PRO A 90 3.73 21.21 10.73
CA PRO A 90 3.76 21.45 9.28
C PRO A 90 3.53 20.19 8.45
N LEU A 91 3.63 18.99 9.04
CA LEU A 91 3.43 17.70 8.41
C LEU A 91 2.05 17.09 8.72
N LEU A 92 1.17 17.85 9.40
CA LEU A 92 -0.20 17.42 9.69
C LEU A 92 -0.91 17.04 8.39
N ASP A 93 -1.43 15.82 8.36
CA ASP A 93 -2.12 15.26 7.21
C ASP A 93 -3.44 14.61 7.60
N VAL A 94 -4.33 14.45 6.62
CA VAL A 94 -5.63 13.80 6.78
C VAL A 94 -5.56 12.38 6.23
N GLY A 95 -6.14 11.44 6.91
CA GLY A 95 -6.31 10.08 6.42
C GLY A 95 -7.69 9.55 6.74
N GLU A 96 -8.23 8.71 5.87
CA GLU A 96 -9.47 8.02 6.17
C GLU A 96 -9.30 7.05 7.35
N VAL A 97 -10.42 6.76 8.04
CA VAL A 97 -10.42 5.79 9.17
C VAL A 97 -10.10 4.38 8.71
N PHE A 98 -10.55 4.03 7.49
CA PHE A 98 -10.22 2.76 6.86
C PHE A 98 -8.72 2.68 6.55
N GLY A 99 -8.16 1.49 6.65
CA GLY A 99 -6.78 1.23 6.24
C GLY A 99 -6.49 -0.25 6.28
N VAL A 100 -5.87 -0.75 5.22
CA VAL A 100 -5.39 -2.13 5.09
C VAL A 100 -3.95 -2.11 4.58
N TRP A 101 -3.09 -2.87 5.26
CA TRP A 101 -1.71 -3.09 4.82
C TRP A 101 -1.43 -4.59 4.77
N VAL A 102 -1.25 -5.11 3.57
CA VAL A 102 -0.86 -6.50 3.34
C VAL A 102 0.63 -6.54 3.04
N ILE A 103 1.38 -7.31 3.82
CA ILE A 103 2.82 -7.49 3.68
C ILE A 103 3.07 -8.90 3.14
N GLU A 104 3.71 -9.00 1.96
CA GLU A 104 4.11 -10.28 1.38
C GLU A 104 5.46 -10.69 1.96
N GLY A 105 5.49 -11.80 2.71
CA GLY A 105 6.69 -12.31 3.34
C GLY A 105 6.42 -13.52 4.23
N ASP A 106 7.47 -14.02 4.87
CA ASP A 106 7.36 -15.11 5.85
C ASP A 106 6.48 -14.68 7.02
N THR A 107 5.58 -15.54 7.46
CA THR A 107 4.69 -15.29 8.61
C THR A 107 5.42 -15.04 9.91
N LYS A 108 6.71 -15.46 10.03
CA LYS A 108 7.59 -15.10 11.16
C LYS A 108 7.80 -13.59 11.31
N LEU A 109 7.52 -12.80 10.27
CA LEU A 109 7.50 -11.34 10.40
C LEU A 109 6.52 -10.82 11.45
N ASN A 110 5.46 -11.58 11.75
CA ASN A 110 4.54 -11.24 12.84
C ASN A 110 5.21 -11.22 14.22
N ASP A 111 6.33 -11.91 14.40
CA ASP A 111 7.07 -11.92 15.66
C ASP A 111 7.96 -10.67 15.80
N VAL A 112 8.38 -10.12 14.67
CA VAL A 112 9.22 -8.90 14.57
C VAL A 112 8.37 -7.64 14.56
N LEU A 113 7.24 -7.67 13.84
CA LEU A 113 6.33 -6.54 13.69
C LEU A 113 5.22 -6.61 14.74
N PRO A 114 5.13 -5.65 15.68
CA PRO A 114 4.27 -5.74 16.85
C PRO A 114 2.78 -5.41 16.57
N PHE A 115 2.32 -5.51 15.32
CA PHE A 115 0.97 -5.12 14.93
C PHE A 115 -0.14 -5.90 15.64
N ARG A 116 0.05 -7.22 15.86
CA ARG A 116 -0.89 -8.03 16.63
C ARG A 116 -0.98 -7.59 18.09
N LYS A 117 0.16 -7.25 18.70
CA LYS A 117 0.19 -6.73 20.07
C LYS A 117 -0.49 -5.37 20.20
N ALA A 118 -0.54 -4.61 19.10
CA ALA A 118 -1.23 -3.32 19.01
C ALA A 118 -2.72 -3.45 18.64
N GLY A 119 -3.27 -4.67 18.50
CA GLY A 119 -4.66 -4.91 18.12
C GLY A 119 -4.96 -4.55 16.65
N LEU A 120 -3.96 -4.58 15.78
CA LEU A 120 -4.07 -4.21 14.37
C LEU A 120 -4.16 -5.41 13.41
N GLU A 121 -4.37 -6.61 13.91
CA GLU A 121 -4.44 -7.84 13.12
C GLU A 121 -5.54 -7.85 12.06
N SER A 122 -6.59 -7.05 12.24
CA SER A 122 -7.65 -6.88 11.23
C SER A 122 -7.30 -5.89 10.12
N ARG A 123 -6.20 -5.15 10.26
CA ARG A 123 -5.76 -4.10 9.33
C ARG A 123 -4.39 -4.35 8.72
N VAL A 124 -3.53 -5.10 9.40
CA VAL A 124 -2.18 -5.41 8.94
C VAL A 124 -2.00 -6.92 8.88
N PHE A 125 -1.76 -7.44 7.69
CA PHE A 125 -1.63 -8.88 7.43
C PHE A 125 -0.25 -9.21 6.88
N VAL A 126 0.37 -10.25 7.41
CA VAL A 126 1.54 -10.88 6.79
C VAL A 126 1.10 -12.17 6.11
N THR A 127 1.40 -12.31 4.84
CA THR A 127 1.03 -13.47 4.02
C THR A 127 2.17 -13.85 3.08
N PRO A 128 2.37 -15.14 2.78
CA PRO A 128 3.34 -15.55 1.77
C PRO A 128 2.93 -15.19 0.34
N ASP A 129 1.63 -14.90 0.11
CA ASP A 129 1.10 -14.48 -1.18
C ASP A 129 0.05 -13.38 -1.00
N MET A 130 0.33 -12.18 -1.49
CA MET A 130 -0.62 -11.06 -1.46
C MET A 130 -1.49 -10.97 -2.72
N SER A 131 -1.29 -11.82 -3.71
CA SER A 131 -2.01 -11.78 -4.99
C SER A 131 -3.53 -11.78 -4.86
N PRO A 132 -4.15 -12.56 -3.96
CA PRO A 132 -5.60 -12.54 -3.77
C PRO A 132 -6.11 -11.18 -3.30
N TYR A 133 -5.41 -10.56 -2.36
CA TYR A 133 -5.76 -9.23 -1.84
C TYR A 133 -5.62 -8.15 -2.92
N LYS A 134 -4.54 -8.20 -3.69
CA LYS A 134 -4.30 -7.29 -4.80
C LYS A 134 -5.36 -7.44 -5.90
N LYS A 135 -5.69 -8.67 -6.30
CA LYS A 135 -6.76 -8.93 -7.30
C LYS A 135 -8.10 -8.36 -6.83
N ARG A 136 -8.45 -8.62 -5.58
CA ARG A 136 -9.70 -8.09 -4.99
C ARG A 136 -9.70 -6.56 -5.03
N LYS A 137 -8.65 -5.92 -4.50
CA LYS A 137 -8.57 -4.45 -4.45
C LYS A 137 -8.63 -3.83 -5.84
N VAL A 138 -7.81 -4.32 -6.77
CA VAL A 138 -7.69 -3.72 -8.12
C VAL A 138 -8.94 -3.98 -8.96
N ARG A 139 -9.46 -5.21 -8.95
CA ARG A 139 -10.59 -5.57 -9.81
C ARG A 139 -11.93 -5.08 -9.26
N ILE A 140 -12.14 -5.14 -7.97
CA ILE A 140 -13.42 -4.73 -7.36
C ILE A 140 -13.37 -3.23 -7.04
N LEU A 141 -12.50 -2.78 -6.15
CA LEU A 141 -12.50 -1.38 -5.70
C LEU A 141 -12.10 -0.41 -6.81
N ASN A 142 -10.92 -0.59 -7.39
CA ASN A 142 -10.45 0.31 -8.47
C ASN A 142 -11.27 0.10 -9.74
N GLY A 143 -11.64 -1.15 -10.07
CA GLY A 143 -12.46 -1.48 -11.22
C GLY A 143 -13.85 -0.85 -11.15
N ALA A 144 -14.48 -0.82 -9.97
CA ALA A 144 -15.74 -0.12 -9.78
C ALA A 144 -15.62 1.35 -10.18
N HIS A 145 -14.64 2.06 -9.61
CA HIS A 145 -14.43 3.48 -9.93
C HIS A 145 -14.19 3.70 -11.43
N THR A 146 -13.34 2.89 -12.04
CA THR A 146 -13.05 2.99 -13.47
C THR A 146 -14.30 2.76 -14.32
N GLY A 147 -15.18 1.84 -13.91
CA GLY A 147 -16.35 1.45 -14.69
C GLY A 147 -17.49 2.46 -14.64
N PHE A 148 -17.72 3.16 -13.52
CA PHE A 148 -18.90 4.02 -13.38
C PHE A 148 -18.62 5.53 -13.41
N VAL A 149 -17.41 5.97 -13.04
CA VAL A 149 -17.10 7.39 -12.79
C VAL A 149 -17.39 8.29 -14.01
N LEU A 150 -16.99 7.86 -15.21
CA LEU A 150 -17.24 8.68 -16.41
C LEU A 150 -18.73 8.85 -16.71
N GLY A 151 -19.49 7.76 -16.62
CA GLY A 151 -20.94 7.81 -16.82
C GLY A 151 -21.63 8.66 -15.74
N ALA A 152 -21.22 8.53 -14.49
CA ALA A 152 -21.73 9.32 -13.38
C ALA A 152 -21.42 10.82 -13.57
N TYR A 153 -20.20 11.17 -13.96
CA TYR A 153 -19.81 12.55 -14.23
C TYR A 153 -20.66 13.17 -15.36
N LEU A 154 -20.85 12.45 -16.47
CA LEU A 154 -21.72 12.89 -17.55
C LEU A 154 -23.20 13.03 -17.14
N ALA A 155 -23.62 12.28 -16.11
CA ALA A 155 -24.95 12.39 -15.51
C ALA A 155 -25.06 13.53 -14.47
N GLY A 156 -23.99 14.30 -14.25
CA GLY A 156 -23.97 15.48 -13.37
C GLY A 156 -23.56 15.20 -11.92
N PHE A 157 -22.88 14.10 -11.64
CA PHE A 157 -22.36 13.78 -10.31
C PHE A 157 -20.87 14.09 -10.19
N ASP A 158 -20.49 14.93 -9.22
CA ASP A 158 -19.10 15.35 -8.99
C ASP A 158 -18.35 14.45 -8.00
N ILE A 159 -19.06 13.79 -7.08
CA ILE A 159 -18.45 12.97 -6.04
C ILE A 159 -19.13 11.59 -5.92
N VAL A 160 -18.32 10.57 -5.58
CA VAL A 160 -18.78 9.17 -5.47
C VAL A 160 -19.91 8.99 -4.45
N ARG A 161 -19.85 9.72 -3.33
CA ARG A 161 -20.91 9.66 -2.31
C ARG A 161 -22.29 9.95 -2.89
N ASP A 162 -22.40 10.98 -3.71
CA ASP A 162 -23.68 11.37 -4.31
C ASP A 162 -24.15 10.36 -5.34
N CYS A 163 -23.21 9.73 -6.07
CA CYS A 163 -23.50 8.61 -6.96
C CYS A 163 -24.17 7.44 -6.21
N MET A 164 -23.73 7.16 -4.98
CA MET A 164 -24.27 6.05 -4.18
C MET A 164 -25.68 6.32 -3.64
N HIS A 165 -26.12 7.57 -3.61
CA HIS A 165 -27.50 7.96 -3.28
C HIS A 165 -28.44 7.97 -4.51
N ASN A 166 -27.87 7.84 -5.73
CA ASN A 166 -28.68 7.74 -6.94
C ASN A 166 -28.91 6.27 -7.31
N ASP A 167 -30.15 5.84 -7.40
CA ASP A 167 -30.52 4.45 -7.62
C ASP A 167 -30.05 3.93 -8.98
N THR A 168 -30.04 4.74 -10.03
CA THR A 168 -29.60 4.36 -11.37
C THR A 168 -28.09 4.09 -11.39
N VAL A 169 -27.29 5.01 -10.86
CA VAL A 169 -25.82 4.86 -10.85
C VAL A 169 -25.40 3.72 -9.92
N ARG A 170 -26.01 3.63 -8.74
CA ARG A 170 -25.77 2.53 -7.80
C ARG A 170 -26.18 1.18 -8.40
N GLY A 171 -27.33 1.12 -9.07
CA GLY A 171 -27.81 -0.09 -9.75
C GLY A 171 -26.88 -0.54 -10.85
N PHE A 172 -26.40 0.38 -11.67
CA PHE A 172 -25.39 0.09 -12.70
C PHE A 172 -24.11 -0.48 -12.09
N MET A 173 -23.56 0.20 -11.07
CA MET A 173 -22.35 -0.25 -10.40
C MET A 173 -22.51 -1.64 -9.77
N ASN A 174 -23.63 -1.89 -9.07
CA ASN A 174 -23.90 -3.18 -8.47
C ASN A 174 -23.98 -4.30 -9.51
N LYS A 175 -24.70 -4.07 -10.61
CA LYS A 175 -24.79 -5.03 -11.71
C LYS A 175 -23.42 -5.34 -12.30
N MET A 176 -22.66 -4.32 -12.66
CA MET A 176 -21.30 -4.46 -13.18
C MET A 176 -20.40 -5.27 -12.23
N LEU A 177 -20.43 -4.96 -10.93
CA LEU A 177 -19.58 -5.65 -9.95
C LEU A 177 -20.02 -7.10 -9.73
N HIS A 178 -21.30 -7.33 -9.44
CA HIS A 178 -21.78 -8.63 -8.97
C HIS A 178 -22.08 -9.61 -10.11
N GLU A 179 -22.48 -9.14 -11.28
CA GLU A 179 -22.84 -9.99 -12.40
C GLU A 179 -21.70 -10.15 -13.42
N GLU A 180 -20.82 -9.15 -13.56
CA GLU A 180 -19.80 -9.13 -14.62
C GLU A 180 -18.38 -9.29 -14.09
N ILE A 181 -17.99 -8.58 -13.02
CA ILE A 181 -16.59 -8.55 -12.53
C ILE A 181 -16.33 -9.69 -11.55
N ILE A 182 -17.06 -9.73 -10.42
CA ILE A 182 -16.79 -10.69 -9.33
C ILE A 182 -16.84 -12.14 -9.80
N PRO A 183 -17.78 -12.57 -10.66
CA PRO A 183 -17.83 -13.95 -11.14
C PRO A 183 -16.60 -14.39 -11.93
N THR A 184 -15.85 -13.45 -12.54
CA THR A 184 -14.65 -13.75 -13.33
C THR A 184 -13.38 -13.89 -12.47
N LEU A 185 -13.46 -13.54 -11.19
CA LEU A 185 -12.28 -13.56 -10.32
C LEU A 185 -12.04 -14.99 -9.79
N PRO A 186 -10.83 -15.53 -9.96
CA PRO A 186 -10.45 -16.82 -9.37
C PRO A 186 -10.08 -16.62 -7.88
N LEU A 187 -11.06 -16.20 -7.08
CA LEU A 187 -10.93 -15.96 -5.66
C LEU A 187 -11.98 -16.80 -4.90
N ASP A 188 -11.59 -17.27 -3.71
CA ASP A 188 -12.55 -17.87 -2.80
C ASP A 188 -13.66 -16.87 -2.46
N LYS A 189 -14.91 -17.30 -2.67
CA LYS A 189 -16.10 -16.47 -2.44
C LYS A 189 -16.55 -16.44 -0.96
N LYS A 190 -15.69 -16.93 -0.04
CA LYS A 190 -15.94 -16.93 1.40
C LYS A 190 -15.55 -15.62 2.06
#